data_eb7ec37d04efecedaf2f6e96a194c1ce
#
_entry.id   eb7ec37d04efecedaf2f6e96a194c1ce
#
_cell.length_a   1.000
_cell.length_b   1.000
_cell.length_c   1.000
_cell.angle_alpha   90.00
_cell.angle_beta   90.00
_cell.angle_gamma   90.00
#
_symmetry.space_group_name_H-M   'P 1'
#
loop_
_entity.id
_entity.type
_entity.pdbx_description
1 polymer ?
#
loop_
_entity_poly.entity_id
_entity_poly.type
_entity_poly.pdbx_seq_one_letter_code
_entity_poly.pdbx_strand_id
1 'polypeptide(L)'
;MNATVARDETGQEAPSARQQAVLDAVLALLVEEGDQLTMDAVARRASCSKETLYKWFGDRDGLLTATVRWQASRVHAGRDAAGALDAAALRDRLLDFAVTWLDVIAGRTSVVLNRIAIAHAGSRKGNLGAIVLANGRLAIGGRVKPVLEAGRAAGLLAFEDGETAFRTFFGLVGRDVQIRLLLGDALDLDAAEIRRDAARAVDQFLALYGQARP
;
A
#
# COMPACT_ATOMS: atom_id res chain seq x y z
N MET A 1 -0.82 32.29 12.66
CA MET A 1 -0.88 30.88 13.07
C MET A 1 -0.56 30.04 11.84
N ASN A 2 0.68 29.53 11.73
CA ASN A 2 1.07 28.63 10.63
C ASN A 2 0.51 27.26 10.98
N ALA A 3 -0.46 26.77 10.22
CA ALA A 3 -0.89 25.38 10.28
C ALA A 3 0.30 24.51 9.86
N THR A 4 0.74 23.64 10.75
CA THR A 4 1.75 22.61 10.43
C THR A 4 1.14 21.71 9.35
N VAL A 5 1.62 21.83 8.12
CA VAL A 5 1.19 20.97 7.01
C VAL A 5 1.70 19.57 7.31
N ALA A 6 0.78 18.62 7.44
CA ALA A 6 1.13 17.21 7.61
C ALA A 6 1.83 16.73 6.32
N ARG A 7 3.04 16.19 6.48
CA ARG A 7 3.77 15.55 5.38
C ARG A 7 3.56 14.05 5.43
N ASP A 8 3.46 13.44 4.26
CA ASP A 8 3.47 11.99 4.16
C ASP A 8 4.88 11.43 4.40
N GLU A 9 5.02 10.11 4.48
CA GLU A 9 6.28 9.41 4.70
C GLU A 9 7.32 9.62 3.58
N THR A 10 6.92 10.21 2.45
CA THR A 10 7.79 10.59 1.33
C THR A 10 8.23 12.06 1.39
N GLY A 11 7.83 12.78 2.45
CA GLY A 11 8.12 14.20 2.64
C GLY A 11 7.24 15.13 1.79
N GLN A 12 6.27 14.58 1.06
CA GLN A 12 5.27 15.35 0.32
C GLN A 12 4.10 15.77 1.22
N GLU A 13 3.45 16.86 0.86
CA GLU A 13 2.25 17.35 1.55
C GLU A 13 1.12 16.31 1.45
N ALA A 14 0.59 15.88 2.59
CA ALA A 14 -0.53 14.94 2.61
C ALA A 14 -1.73 15.56 1.90
N PRO A 15 -2.48 14.78 1.08
CA PRO A 15 -3.61 15.32 0.36
C PRO A 15 -4.67 15.88 1.32
N SER A 16 -5.18 17.09 1.02
CA SER A 16 -6.27 17.71 1.76
C SER A 16 -7.53 16.83 1.70
N ALA A 17 -8.47 17.01 2.63
CA ALA A 17 -9.73 16.26 2.65
C ALA A 17 -10.47 16.32 1.30
N ARG A 18 -10.40 17.46 0.60
CA ARG A 18 -11.02 17.62 -0.71
C ARG A 18 -10.28 16.87 -1.81
N GLN A 19 -8.96 16.83 -1.77
CA GLN A 19 -8.16 16.00 -2.67
C GLN A 19 -8.39 14.52 -2.40
N GLN A 20 -8.47 14.09 -1.13
CA GLN A 20 -8.81 12.71 -0.75
C GLN A 20 -10.15 12.28 -1.35
N ALA A 21 -11.19 13.11 -1.23
CA ALA A 21 -12.50 12.83 -1.83
C ALA A 21 -12.42 12.66 -3.37
N VAL A 22 -11.57 13.44 -4.04
CA VAL A 22 -11.32 13.24 -5.49
C VAL A 22 -10.64 11.92 -5.75
N LEU A 23 -9.61 11.56 -4.97
CA LEU A 23 -8.87 10.30 -5.15
C LEU A 23 -9.78 9.07 -4.90
N ASP A 24 -10.67 9.16 -3.90
CA ASP A 24 -11.68 8.12 -3.66
C ASP A 24 -12.69 8.02 -4.82
N ALA A 25 -13.10 9.15 -5.41
CA ALA A 25 -13.94 9.16 -6.61
C ALA A 25 -13.24 8.52 -7.82
N VAL A 26 -11.93 8.74 -7.99
CA VAL A 26 -11.12 8.06 -9.03
C VAL A 26 -11.09 6.55 -8.80
N LEU A 27 -10.86 6.11 -7.56
CA LEU A 27 -10.85 4.68 -7.23
C LEU A 27 -12.20 4.02 -7.51
N ALA A 28 -13.32 4.71 -7.17
CA ALA A 28 -14.66 4.21 -7.47
C ALA A 28 -14.91 4.11 -8.98
N LEU A 29 -14.55 5.13 -9.76
CA LEU A 29 -14.68 5.12 -11.22
C LEU A 29 -13.85 4.00 -11.87
N LEU A 30 -12.61 3.78 -11.42
CA LEU A 30 -11.79 2.67 -11.92
C LEU A 30 -12.44 1.32 -11.69
N VAL A 31 -13.14 1.13 -10.56
CA VAL A 31 -13.86 -0.09 -10.23
C VAL A 31 -15.14 -0.25 -11.10
N GLU A 32 -15.81 0.85 -11.39
CA GLU A 32 -17.09 0.85 -12.15
C GLU A 32 -16.86 0.79 -13.66
N GLU A 33 -15.93 1.60 -14.19
CA GLU A 33 -15.71 1.87 -15.62
C GLU A 33 -14.39 1.29 -16.17
N GLY A 34 -13.54 0.75 -15.29
CA GLY A 34 -12.25 0.19 -15.69
C GLY A 34 -11.31 1.26 -16.26
N ASP A 35 -10.76 0.99 -17.45
CA ASP A 35 -9.78 1.86 -18.13
C ASP A 35 -10.39 3.12 -18.78
N GLN A 36 -11.71 3.28 -18.79
CA GLN A 36 -12.40 4.41 -19.42
C GLN A 36 -12.31 5.72 -18.63
N LEU A 37 -11.42 5.79 -17.62
CA LEU A 37 -11.22 6.96 -16.76
C LEU A 37 -10.81 8.20 -17.58
N THR A 38 -11.64 9.24 -17.53
CA THR A 38 -11.37 10.56 -18.13
C THR A 38 -11.39 11.65 -17.07
N MET A 39 -10.66 12.76 -17.32
CA MET A 39 -10.69 13.94 -16.43
C MET A 39 -12.12 14.53 -16.31
N ASP A 40 -12.94 14.41 -17.34
CA ASP A 40 -14.35 14.82 -17.32
C ASP A 40 -15.21 13.99 -16.40
N ALA A 41 -15.05 12.67 -16.44
CA ALA A 41 -15.77 11.75 -15.56
C ALA A 41 -15.39 12.01 -14.08
N VAL A 42 -14.11 12.19 -13.80
CA VAL A 42 -13.62 12.51 -12.45
C VAL A 42 -14.17 13.85 -11.97
N ALA A 43 -14.10 14.91 -12.79
CA ALA A 43 -14.60 16.24 -12.45
C ALA A 43 -16.09 16.21 -12.07
N ARG A 44 -16.91 15.52 -12.87
CA ARG A 44 -18.35 15.33 -12.59
C ARG A 44 -18.57 14.54 -11.30
N ARG A 45 -17.89 13.39 -11.13
CA ARG A 45 -18.05 12.52 -9.94
C ARG A 45 -17.64 13.19 -8.66
N ALA A 46 -16.54 13.97 -8.69
CA ALA A 46 -16.00 14.67 -7.53
C ALA A 46 -16.58 16.07 -7.34
N SER A 47 -17.55 16.50 -8.15
CA SER A 47 -18.17 17.84 -8.11
C SER A 47 -17.14 18.97 -8.07
N CYS A 48 -16.14 18.91 -8.98
CA CYS A 48 -15.13 19.94 -9.14
C CYS A 48 -14.90 20.28 -10.63
N SER A 49 -14.18 21.36 -10.92
CA SER A 49 -13.83 21.71 -12.29
C SER A 49 -12.59 20.93 -12.78
N LYS A 50 -12.45 20.74 -14.08
CA LYS A 50 -11.22 20.17 -14.67
C LYS A 50 -9.99 21.00 -14.36
N GLU A 51 -10.10 22.34 -14.33
CA GLU A 51 -9.02 23.25 -13.97
C GLU A 51 -8.52 22.98 -12.55
N THR A 52 -9.43 22.63 -11.63
CA THR A 52 -9.08 22.24 -10.26
C THR A 52 -8.28 20.95 -10.24
N LEU A 53 -8.67 19.96 -11.05
CA LEU A 53 -7.93 18.69 -11.16
C LEU A 53 -6.54 18.92 -11.74
N TYR A 54 -6.43 19.69 -12.82
CA TYR A 54 -5.13 20.03 -13.42
C TYR A 54 -4.26 20.83 -12.45
N LYS A 55 -4.83 21.76 -11.69
CA LYS A 55 -4.10 22.53 -10.67
C LYS A 55 -3.54 21.63 -9.56
N TRP A 56 -4.30 20.61 -9.13
CA TRP A 56 -3.88 19.76 -8.01
C TRP A 56 -2.95 18.62 -8.42
N PHE A 57 -3.19 18.03 -9.57
CA PHE A 57 -2.57 16.76 -9.97
C PHE A 57 -1.75 16.87 -11.26
N GLY A 58 -1.77 18.00 -11.93
CA GLY A 58 -1.08 18.20 -13.21
C GLY A 58 -1.86 17.62 -14.38
N ASP A 59 -1.64 16.36 -14.67
CA ASP A 59 -2.25 15.62 -15.77
C ASP A 59 -2.92 14.33 -15.31
N ARG A 60 -3.35 13.49 -16.26
CA ARG A 60 -3.96 12.18 -15.97
C ARG A 60 -2.98 11.25 -15.24
N ASP A 61 -1.72 11.24 -15.62
CA ASP A 61 -0.72 10.37 -14.99
C ASP A 61 -0.39 10.86 -13.57
N GLY A 62 -0.36 12.17 -13.34
CA GLY A 62 -0.23 12.78 -12.02
C GLY A 62 -1.42 12.42 -11.11
N LEU A 63 -2.65 12.48 -11.65
CA LEU A 63 -3.86 12.05 -10.92
C LEU A 63 -3.79 10.55 -10.58
N LEU A 64 -3.43 9.69 -11.53
CA LEU A 64 -3.27 8.25 -11.28
C LEU A 64 -2.17 7.96 -10.26
N THR A 65 -1.04 8.69 -10.34
CA THR A 65 0.05 8.58 -9.37
C THR A 65 -0.42 8.92 -7.95
N ALA A 66 -1.13 10.05 -7.80
CA ALA A 66 -1.71 10.45 -6.51
C ALA A 66 -2.74 9.41 -6.01
N THR A 67 -3.54 8.85 -6.91
CA THR A 67 -4.54 7.80 -6.58
C THR A 67 -3.87 6.52 -6.09
N VAL A 68 -2.83 6.04 -6.78
CA VAL A 68 -2.09 4.85 -6.34
C VAL A 68 -1.40 5.08 -4.99
N ARG A 69 -0.81 6.26 -4.78
CA ARG A 69 -0.22 6.64 -3.49
C ARG A 69 -1.26 6.70 -2.38
N TRP A 70 -2.43 7.26 -2.66
CA TRP A 70 -3.55 7.30 -1.72
C TRP A 70 -4.02 5.89 -1.33
N GLN A 71 -4.18 4.99 -2.31
CA GLN A 71 -4.50 3.59 -2.03
C GLN A 71 -3.39 2.90 -1.21
N ALA A 72 -2.14 3.11 -1.58
CA ALA A 72 -1.00 2.53 -0.89
C ALA A 72 -0.83 3.10 0.54
N SER A 73 -1.25 4.34 0.83
CA SER A 73 -1.13 4.95 2.16
C SER A 73 -1.96 4.23 3.24
N ARG A 74 -2.91 3.41 2.83
CA ARG A 74 -3.70 2.54 3.75
C ARG A 74 -2.86 1.41 4.36
N VAL A 75 -1.73 1.06 3.74
CA VAL A 75 -0.78 0.10 4.30
C VAL A 75 0.16 0.84 5.25
N HIS A 76 0.18 0.48 6.52
CA HIS A 76 1.03 1.09 7.54
C HIS A 76 1.57 0.02 8.50
N ALA A 77 2.65 0.33 9.19
CA ALA A 77 3.32 -0.57 10.14
C ALA A 77 3.11 -0.12 11.61
N GLY A 78 1.90 0.31 11.92
CA GLY A 78 1.57 0.86 13.23
C GLY A 78 2.23 2.23 13.49
N ARG A 79 1.91 2.84 14.63
CA ARG A 79 2.56 4.08 15.08
C ARG A 79 3.83 3.75 15.85
N ASP A 80 4.83 4.62 15.73
CA ASP A 80 5.99 4.56 16.63
C ASP A 80 5.52 4.72 18.07
N ALA A 81 5.58 3.64 18.84
CA ALA A 81 5.40 3.73 20.27
C ALA A 81 6.62 4.50 20.84
N ALA A 82 6.36 5.50 21.67
CA ALA A 82 7.43 6.16 22.41
C ALA A 82 8.05 5.13 23.37
N GLY A 83 9.29 4.71 23.09
CA GLY A 83 10.00 3.75 23.91
C GLY A 83 10.95 2.85 23.12
N ALA A 84 11.71 2.05 23.82
CA ALA A 84 12.58 1.04 23.21
C ALA A 84 11.72 -0.04 22.54
N LEU A 85 12.09 -0.45 21.31
CA LEU A 85 11.42 -1.54 20.61
C LEU A 85 11.70 -2.86 21.32
N ASP A 86 10.66 -3.51 21.81
CA ASP A 86 10.70 -4.87 22.35
C ASP A 86 10.07 -5.89 21.39
N ALA A 87 10.12 -7.16 21.76
CA ALA A 87 9.64 -8.25 20.92
C ALA A 87 8.11 -8.16 20.67
N ALA A 88 7.33 -7.72 21.67
CA ALA A 88 5.90 -7.57 21.54
C ALA A 88 5.56 -6.39 20.59
N ALA A 89 6.18 -5.24 20.79
CA ALA A 89 6.00 -4.06 19.93
C ALA A 89 6.45 -4.35 18.48
N LEU A 90 7.55 -5.07 18.27
CA LEU A 90 7.97 -5.49 16.94
C LEU A 90 6.92 -6.39 16.28
N ARG A 91 6.44 -7.41 17.01
CA ARG A 91 5.40 -8.32 16.51
C ARG A 91 4.13 -7.57 16.13
N ASP A 92 3.67 -6.65 16.97
CA ASP A 92 2.48 -5.86 16.73
C ASP A 92 2.62 -4.99 15.48
N ARG A 93 3.77 -4.32 15.29
CA ARG A 93 4.04 -3.53 14.08
C ARG A 93 4.04 -4.37 12.81
N LEU A 94 4.66 -5.54 12.84
CA LEU A 94 4.67 -6.47 11.71
C LEU A 94 3.26 -7.00 11.43
N LEU A 95 2.46 -7.24 12.47
CA LEU A 95 1.07 -7.68 12.34
C LEU A 95 0.19 -6.59 11.74
N ASP A 96 0.28 -5.36 12.22
CA ASP A 96 -0.46 -4.22 11.66
C ASP A 96 -0.15 -4.01 10.18
N PHE A 97 1.14 -4.09 9.82
CA PHE A 97 1.54 -4.02 8.42
C PHE A 97 0.94 -5.16 7.61
N ALA A 98 1.05 -6.40 8.07
CA ALA A 98 0.58 -7.58 7.36
C ALA A 98 -0.94 -7.54 7.16
N VAL A 99 -1.70 -7.15 8.18
CA VAL A 99 -3.17 -7.00 8.12
C VAL A 99 -3.56 -5.93 7.11
N THR A 100 -3.00 -4.72 7.24
CA THR A 100 -3.37 -3.59 6.36
C THR A 100 -2.94 -3.84 4.92
N TRP A 101 -1.83 -4.55 4.71
CA TRP A 101 -1.40 -4.90 3.36
C TRP A 101 -2.25 -5.99 2.74
N LEU A 102 -2.61 -7.06 3.47
CA LEU A 102 -3.54 -8.09 2.97
C LEU A 102 -4.91 -7.48 2.63
N ASP A 103 -5.45 -6.61 3.49
CA ASP A 103 -6.70 -5.91 3.23
C ASP A 103 -6.63 -5.09 1.93
N VAL A 104 -5.53 -4.35 1.72
CA VAL A 104 -5.35 -3.57 0.50
C VAL A 104 -5.24 -4.44 -0.74
N ILE A 105 -4.43 -5.51 -0.74
CA ILE A 105 -4.26 -6.35 -1.94
C ILE A 105 -5.48 -7.24 -2.23
N ALA A 106 -6.24 -7.63 -1.21
CA ALA A 106 -7.49 -8.37 -1.36
C ALA A 106 -8.64 -7.47 -1.81
N GLY A 107 -8.54 -6.17 -1.57
CA GLY A 107 -9.58 -5.20 -1.89
C GLY A 107 -9.85 -5.08 -3.39
N ARG A 108 -11.13 -4.95 -3.76
CA ARG A 108 -11.60 -4.83 -5.16
C ARG A 108 -10.85 -3.75 -5.95
N THR A 109 -10.58 -2.62 -5.32
CA THR A 109 -9.85 -1.49 -5.92
C THR A 109 -8.45 -1.88 -6.37
N SER A 110 -7.69 -2.57 -5.49
CA SER A 110 -6.34 -3.03 -5.81
C SER A 110 -6.35 -4.06 -6.96
N VAL A 111 -7.29 -4.99 -6.95
CA VAL A 111 -7.44 -5.99 -8.02
C VAL A 111 -7.71 -5.31 -9.36
N VAL A 112 -8.63 -4.35 -9.42
CA VAL A 112 -8.96 -3.64 -10.67
C VAL A 112 -7.77 -2.81 -11.15
N LEU A 113 -7.13 -2.02 -10.28
CA LEU A 113 -5.94 -1.25 -10.63
C LEU A 113 -4.83 -2.13 -11.22
N ASN A 114 -4.55 -3.26 -10.58
CA ASN A 114 -3.51 -4.17 -11.06
C ASN A 114 -3.90 -4.85 -12.38
N ARG A 115 -5.18 -5.24 -12.58
CA ARG A 115 -5.64 -5.80 -13.85
C ARG A 115 -5.47 -4.80 -15.00
N ILE A 116 -5.86 -3.53 -14.80
CA ILE A 116 -5.68 -2.48 -15.79
C ILE A 116 -4.17 -2.27 -16.06
N ALA A 117 -3.35 -2.20 -15.03
CA ALA A 117 -1.91 -2.04 -15.15
C ALA A 117 -1.26 -3.19 -15.95
N ILE A 118 -1.68 -4.43 -15.70
CA ILE A 118 -1.20 -5.64 -16.41
C ILE A 118 -1.67 -5.62 -17.87
N ALA A 119 -2.93 -5.28 -18.13
CA ALA A 119 -3.48 -5.22 -19.50
C ALA A 119 -2.73 -4.21 -20.38
N HIS A 120 -2.17 -3.16 -19.78
CA HIS A 120 -1.38 -2.14 -20.50
C HIS A 120 0.13 -2.30 -20.35
N ALA A 121 0.59 -3.35 -19.65
CA ALA A 121 2.02 -3.60 -19.48
C ALA A 121 2.71 -3.80 -20.85
N GLY A 122 3.78 -3.03 -21.07
CA GLY A 122 4.51 -3.07 -22.35
C GLY A 122 3.85 -2.34 -23.52
N SER A 123 2.66 -1.74 -23.35
CA SER A 123 2.02 -0.93 -24.37
C SER A 123 2.49 0.54 -24.29
N ARG A 124 2.46 1.23 -25.45
CA ARG A 124 2.71 2.69 -25.51
C ARG A 124 1.55 3.53 -24.94
N LYS A 125 0.44 2.90 -24.56
CA LYS A 125 -0.82 3.58 -24.22
C LYS A 125 -0.96 3.98 -22.75
N GLY A 126 -0.02 3.66 -21.88
CA GLY A 126 -0.17 4.04 -20.49
C GLY A 126 1.01 3.70 -19.60
N ASN A 127 1.25 4.57 -18.62
CA ASN A 127 2.31 4.45 -17.63
C ASN A 127 1.83 3.79 -16.32
N LEU A 128 0.57 3.32 -16.29
CA LEU A 128 -0.06 2.84 -15.04
C LEU A 128 0.72 1.67 -14.42
N GLY A 129 1.29 0.78 -15.24
CA GLY A 129 2.13 -0.32 -14.72
C GLY A 129 3.34 0.20 -13.93
N ALA A 130 4.08 1.18 -14.48
CA ALA A 130 5.20 1.81 -13.80
C ALA A 130 4.74 2.60 -12.56
N ILE A 131 3.61 3.31 -12.65
CA ILE A 131 3.02 4.04 -11.53
C ILE A 131 2.66 3.09 -10.39
N VAL A 132 1.96 1.99 -10.68
CA VAL A 132 1.57 0.97 -9.67
C VAL A 132 2.80 0.30 -9.06
N LEU A 133 3.81 -0.03 -9.86
CA LEU A 133 5.04 -0.62 -9.35
C LEU A 133 5.78 0.34 -8.41
N ALA A 134 6.00 1.58 -8.84
CA ALA A 134 6.79 2.56 -8.09
C ALA A 134 6.08 3.04 -6.83
N ASN A 135 4.79 3.39 -6.94
CA ASN A 135 4.03 4.04 -5.86
C ASN A 135 3.18 3.05 -5.04
N GLY A 136 3.03 1.80 -5.49
CA GLY A 136 2.43 0.70 -4.75
C GLY A 136 3.51 -0.15 -4.10
N ARG A 137 3.93 -1.23 -4.81
CA ARG A 137 4.81 -2.26 -4.25
C ARG A 137 6.13 -1.74 -3.68
N LEU A 138 6.84 -0.87 -4.40
CA LEU A 138 8.14 -0.36 -3.93
C LEU A 138 7.96 0.61 -2.75
N ALA A 139 6.95 1.47 -2.80
CA ALA A 139 6.64 2.40 -1.70
C ALA A 139 6.21 1.66 -0.43
N ILE A 140 5.40 0.60 -0.55
CA ILE A 140 5.00 -0.25 0.59
C ILE A 140 6.23 -0.90 1.24
N GLY A 141 7.19 -1.37 0.45
CA GLY A 141 8.47 -1.87 0.97
C GLY A 141 9.24 -0.85 1.80
N GLY A 142 9.19 0.42 1.39
CA GLY A 142 9.79 1.53 2.13
C GLY A 142 9.22 1.72 3.55
N ARG A 143 8.00 1.28 3.82
CA ARG A 143 7.34 1.43 5.13
C ARG A 143 7.70 0.36 6.15
N VAL A 144 7.87 -0.88 5.70
CA VAL A 144 8.19 -1.98 6.61
C VAL A 144 9.68 -2.18 6.83
N LYS A 145 10.53 -1.85 5.84
CA LYS A 145 11.99 -1.99 5.97
C LYS A 145 12.57 -1.26 7.20
N PRO A 146 12.18 -0.01 7.52
CA PRO A 146 12.63 0.65 8.74
C PRO A 146 12.27 -0.13 10.01
N VAL A 147 11.12 -0.80 10.06
CA VAL A 147 10.71 -1.65 11.20
C VAL A 147 11.60 -2.88 11.32
N LEU A 148 11.94 -3.53 10.18
CA LEU A 148 12.86 -4.66 10.17
C LEU A 148 14.26 -4.24 10.64
N GLU A 149 14.78 -3.11 10.15
CA GLU A 149 16.08 -2.57 10.55
C GLU A 149 16.11 -2.15 12.03
N ALA A 150 15.04 -1.54 12.54
CA ALA A 150 14.91 -1.25 13.96
C ALA A 150 14.89 -2.54 14.81
N GLY A 151 14.20 -3.59 14.35
CA GLY A 151 14.21 -4.91 14.99
C GLY A 151 15.61 -5.53 15.02
N ARG A 152 16.38 -5.40 13.93
CA ARG A 152 17.77 -5.84 13.85
C ARG A 152 18.67 -5.05 14.79
N ALA A 153 18.55 -3.73 14.79
CA ALA A 153 19.33 -2.85 15.66
C ALA A 153 19.05 -3.10 17.17
N ALA A 154 17.81 -3.49 17.50
CA ALA A 154 17.40 -3.89 18.86
C ALA A 154 17.83 -5.32 19.24
N GLY A 155 18.46 -6.08 18.33
CA GLY A 155 18.83 -7.48 18.55
C GLY A 155 17.65 -8.45 18.61
N LEU A 156 16.50 -8.05 18.10
CA LEU A 156 15.29 -8.86 18.03
C LEU A 156 15.19 -9.69 16.73
N LEU A 157 15.86 -9.23 15.67
CA LEU A 157 15.96 -9.91 14.39
C LEU A 157 17.41 -10.09 13.97
N ALA A 158 17.70 -11.19 13.27
CA ALA A 158 18.99 -11.43 12.64
C ALA A 158 18.81 -11.73 11.14
N PHE A 159 19.41 -10.89 10.30
CA PHE A 159 19.53 -11.08 8.85
C PHE A 159 20.73 -10.30 8.33
N GLU A 160 21.31 -10.81 7.23
CA GLU A 160 22.46 -10.17 6.58
C GLU A 160 22.00 -9.01 5.68
N ASP A 161 20.94 -9.24 4.92
CA ASP A 161 20.38 -8.30 3.93
C ASP A 161 18.93 -7.97 4.19
N GLY A 162 18.64 -6.68 4.43
CA GLY A 162 17.30 -6.17 4.70
C GLY A 162 16.34 -6.31 3.51
N GLU A 163 16.85 -6.29 2.27
CA GLU A 163 16.01 -6.52 1.08
C GLU A 163 15.53 -7.97 1.02
N THR A 164 16.41 -8.93 1.31
CA THR A 164 16.07 -10.35 1.37
C THR A 164 15.07 -10.63 2.50
N ALA A 165 15.29 -10.08 3.70
CA ALA A 165 14.35 -10.20 4.81
C ALA A 165 12.98 -9.61 4.44
N PHE A 166 12.96 -8.44 3.82
CA PHE A 166 11.71 -7.83 3.31
C PHE A 166 11.01 -8.72 2.30
N ARG A 167 11.73 -9.26 1.31
CA ARG A 167 11.13 -10.14 0.28
C ARG A 167 10.55 -11.41 0.88
N THR A 168 11.22 -11.97 1.88
CA THR A 168 10.72 -13.15 2.62
C THR A 168 9.42 -12.79 3.35
N PHE A 169 9.40 -11.69 4.11
CA PHE A 169 8.21 -11.22 4.80
C PHE A 169 7.06 -10.95 3.82
N PHE A 170 7.37 -10.24 2.72
CA PHE A 170 6.41 -9.95 1.66
C PHE A 170 5.83 -11.24 1.04
N GLY A 171 6.66 -12.25 0.79
CA GLY A 171 6.22 -13.54 0.27
C GLY A 171 5.33 -14.32 1.25
N LEU A 172 5.69 -14.32 2.55
CA LEU A 172 4.92 -14.99 3.60
C LEU A 172 3.53 -14.38 3.79
N VAL A 173 3.41 -13.05 3.72
CA VAL A 173 2.13 -12.35 3.87
C VAL A 173 1.27 -12.50 2.62
N GLY A 174 1.80 -12.18 1.44
CA GLY A 174 1.02 -12.13 0.20
C GLY A 174 0.68 -13.49 -0.39
N ARG A 175 1.57 -14.47 -0.22
CA ARG A 175 1.44 -15.82 -0.80
C ARG A 175 0.88 -15.78 -2.24
N ASP A 176 -0.19 -16.50 -2.50
CA ASP A 176 -0.89 -16.57 -3.80
C ASP A 176 -2.17 -15.69 -3.86
N VAL A 177 -2.51 -14.98 -2.77
CA VAL A 177 -3.76 -14.22 -2.67
C VAL A 177 -3.94 -13.28 -3.87
N GLN A 178 -2.95 -12.45 -4.13
CA GLN A 178 -3.05 -11.45 -5.20
C GLN A 178 -3.19 -12.11 -6.58
N ILE A 179 -2.38 -13.12 -6.89
CA ILE A 179 -2.44 -13.77 -8.21
C ILE A 179 -3.76 -14.50 -8.43
N ARG A 180 -4.33 -15.15 -7.41
CA ARG A 180 -5.63 -15.80 -7.48
C ARG A 180 -6.73 -14.79 -7.78
N LEU A 181 -6.78 -13.67 -7.04
CA LEU A 181 -7.74 -12.60 -7.27
C LEU A 181 -7.58 -11.96 -8.66
N LEU A 182 -6.34 -11.77 -9.14
CA LEU A 182 -6.08 -11.24 -10.48
C LEU A 182 -6.59 -12.19 -11.58
N LEU A 183 -6.52 -13.49 -11.37
CA LEU A 183 -7.02 -14.52 -12.28
C LEU A 183 -8.53 -14.77 -12.17
N GLY A 184 -9.23 -14.10 -11.25
CA GLY A 184 -10.68 -14.15 -11.13
C GLY A 184 -11.21 -15.12 -10.09
N ASP A 185 -10.32 -15.65 -9.23
CA ASP A 185 -10.77 -16.47 -8.11
C ASP A 185 -11.59 -15.63 -7.11
N ALA A 186 -12.62 -16.20 -6.56
CA ALA A 186 -13.47 -15.59 -5.54
C ALA A 186 -12.96 -16.01 -4.15
N LEU A 187 -11.95 -15.32 -3.66
CA LEU A 187 -11.50 -15.50 -2.28
C LEU A 187 -12.42 -14.69 -1.37
N ASP A 188 -13.09 -15.38 -0.47
CA ASP A 188 -13.85 -14.73 0.61
C ASP A 188 -12.90 -14.53 1.81
N LEU A 189 -12.22 -13.38 1.83
CA LEU A 189 -11.28 -13.01 2.90
C LEU A 189 -11.97 -11.99 3.80
N ASP A 190 -12.62 -12.48 4.84
CA ASP A 190 -13.13 -11.60 5.89
C ASP A 190 -12.01 -11.04 6.78
N ALA A 191 -12.33 -10.04 7.59
CA ALA A 191 -11.36 -9.40 8.48
C ALA A 191 -10.71 -10.38 9.48
N ALA A 192 -11.43 -11.43 9.89
CA ALA A 192 -10.90 -12.44 10.80
C ALA A 192 -9.91 -13.37 10.09
N GLU A 193 -10.19 -13.74 8.85
CA GLU A 193 -9.28 -14.55 8.02
C GLU A 193 -8.02 -13.77 7.66
N ILE A 194 -8.14 -12.50 7.24
CA ILE A 194 -7.01 -11.61 7.01
C ILE A 194 -6.12 -11.54 8.26
N ARG A 195 -6.72 -11.34 9.44
CA ARG A 195 -5.95 -11.26 10.69
C ARG A 195 -5.27 -12.59 11.05
N ARG A 196 -5.93 -13.74 10.85
CA ARG A 196 -5.34 -15.07 11.08
C ARG A 196 -4.17 -15.34 10.16
N ASP A 197 -4.32 -15.02 8.88
CA ASP A 197 -3.27 -15.23 7.87
C ASP A 197 -2.09 -14.30 8.08
N ALA A 198 -2.34 -13.03 8.42
CA ALA A 198 -1.31 -12.08 8.80
C ALA A 198 -0.53 -12.54 10.04
N ALA A 199 -1.23 -12.98 11.09
CA ALA A 199 -0.58 -13.49 12.31
C ALA A 199 0.30 -14.71 12.00
N ARG A 200 -0.18 -15.66 11.20
CA ARG A 200 0.60 -16.83 10.78
C ARG A 200 1.86 -16.42 10.01
N ALA A 201 1.76 -15.46 9.09
CA ALA A 201 2.90 -14.97 8.33
C ALA A 201 3.96 -14.30 9.23
N VAL A 202 3.51 -13.50 10.20
CA VAL A 202 4.39 -12.87 11.20
C VAL A 202 5.08 -13.91 12.06
N ASP A 203 4.34 -14.91 12.56
CA ASP A 203 4.92 -15.99 13.39
C ASP A 203 5.96 -16.80 12.60
N GLN A 204 5.70 -17.09 11.32
CA GLN A 204 6.65 -17.75 10.42
C GLN A 204 7.89 -16.88 10.17
N PHE A 205 7.72 -15.59 9.96
CA PHE A 205 8.83 -14.66 9.78
C PHE A 205 9.70 -14.58 11.03
N LEU A 206 9.09 -14.47 12.21
CA LEU A 206 9.80 -14.45 13.48
C LEU A 206 10.48 -15.78 13.82
N ALA A 207 9.93 -16.90 13.35
CA ALA A 207 10.60 -18.21 13.46
C ALA A 207 11.88 -18.30 12.60
N LEU A 208 11.91 -17.59 11.45
CA LEU A 208 13.07 -17.57 10.55
C LEU A 208 14.16 -16.58 11.00
N TYR A 209 13.75 -15.42 11.49
CA TYR A 209 14.65 -14.29 11.71
C TYR A 209 14.67 -13.77 13.14
N GLY A 210 13.73 -14.20 14.00
CA GLY A 210 13.65 -13.77 15.40
C GLY A 210 14.81 -14.30 16.21
N GLN A 211 15.31 -13.48 17.14
CA GLN A 211 16.32 -13.89 18.11
C GLN A 211 15.66 -14.09 19.47
N ALA A 212 15.83 -15.29 20.06
CA ALA A 212 15.52 -15.46 21.46
C ALA A 212 16.49 -14.58 22.27
N ARG A 213 15.96 -13.68 23.09
CA ARG A 213 16.81 -13.00 24.08
C ARG A 213 17.41 -14.08 25.01
N PRO A 214 18.73 -14.05 25.21
CA PRO A 214 19.36 -14.93 26.20
C PRO A 214 18.83 -14.66 27.59
#